data_f2a6ce757ccac4777d68c1a431652c68
#
_entry.id   f2a6ce757ccac4777d68c1a431652c68
#
_cell.length_a   1.000
_cell.length_b   1.000
_cell.length_c   1.000
_cell.angle_alpha   90.00
_cell.angle_beta   90.00
_cell.angle_gamma   90.00
#
_symmetry.space_group_name_H-M   'P 1'
#
loop_
_entity.id
_entity.type
_entity.pdbx_description
1 polymer ?
#
loop_
_entity_poly.entity_id
_entity_poly.type
_entity_poly.pdbx_seq_one_letter_code
_entity_poly.pdbx_strand_id
1 'polypeptide(L)'
;GSPFEGKGVASTNAVNYVAVGQQVYSGAAACAGCHGANGGGGVGPSFIGGALYTTFPTCADHAKWIQLGSAGWQAEVGAAYGAEDTISIGGMPGFQGKLTEEELMAVVVFERVVFGGGNTEEVLIDCGLLETEEDEENIEAVSTTP
;
A
#
# COMPACT_ATOMS: atom_id res chain seq x y z
N GLY A 1 -11.98 23.08 15.02
CA GLY A 1 -10.80 23.47 14.30
C GLY A 1 -11.11 24.03 12.94
N SER A 2 -10.18 24.72 12.38
CA SER A 2 -10.36 25.27 11.06
C SER A 2 -10.22 24.17 10.00
N PRO A 3 -10.87 24.34 8.84
CA PRO A 3 -10.71 23.41 7.73
C PRO A 3 -9.25 23.29 7.27
N PHE A 4 -8.48 24.30 7.54
CA PHE A 4 -7.08 24.32 7.28
C PHE A 4 -6.30 23.32 8.07
N GLU A 5 -6.61 23.13 9.35
CA GLU A 5 -5.92 22.18 10.20
C GLU A 5 -6.16 20.77 9.71
N GLY A 6 -7.37 20.46 9.27
CA GLY A 6 -7.69 19.17 8.70
C GLY A 6 -6.87 18.88 7.45
N LYS A 7 -6.76 19.85 6.58
CA LYS A 7 -5.98 19.70 5.35
C LYS A 7 -4.47 19.58 5.65
N GLY A 8 -3.99 20.36 6.61
CA GLY A 8 -2.61 20.30 7.03
C GLY A 8 -2.25 18.93 7.61
N VAL A 9 -3.14 18.38 8.43
CA VAL A 9 -2.94 17.07 9.02
C VAL A 9 -2.93 15.99 7.93
N ALA A 10 -3.84 16.06 6.98
CA ALA A 10 -3.88 15.10 5.87
C ALA A 10 -2.59 15.14 5.05
N SER A 11 -2.10 16.34 4.73
CA SER A 11 -0.85 16.49 4.00
C SER A 11 0.34 15.97 4.79
N THR A 12 0.37 16.24 6.10
CA THR A 12 1.42 15.74 6.99
C THR A 12 1.39 14.22 7.05
N ASN A 13 0.18 13.63 7.15
CA ASN A 13 0.03 12.18 7.16
C ASN A 13 0.50 11.56 5.84
N ALA A 14 0.21 12.20 4.71
CA ALA A 14 0.67 11.76 3.41
C ALA A 14 2.20 11.70 3.35
N VAL A 15 2.87 12.73 3.84
CA VAL A 15 4.33 12.78 3.91
C VAL A 15 4.85 11.71 4.84
N ASN A 16 4.21 11.53 6.00
CA ASN A 16 4.62 10.54 6.98
C ASN A 16 4.51 9.12 6.45
N TYR A 17 3.43 8.79 5.74
CA TYR A 17 3.26 7.45 5.19
C TYR A 17 4.36 7.11 4.20
N VAL A 18 4.71 8.02 3.30
CA VAL A 18 5.79 7.78 2.33
C VAL A 18 7.14 7.65 3.06
N ALA A 19 7.42 8.54 4.01
CA ALA A 19 8.69 8.52 4.74
C ALA A 19 8.81 7.28 5.62
N VAL A 20 7.77 6.92 6.36
CA VAL A 20 7.75 5.72 7.19
C VAL A 20 7.87 4.48 6.30
N GLY A 21 7.16 4.46 5.19
CA GLY A 21 7.21 3.36 4.24
C GLY A 21 8.60 3.12 3.68
N GLN A 22 9.33 4.19 3.40
CA GLN A 22 10.72 4.08 2.95
C GLN A 22 11.59 3.40 4.00
N GLN A 23 11.43 3.79 5.26
CA GLN A 23 12.17 3.19 6.37
C GLN A 23 11.83 1.71 6.54
N VAL A 24 10.56 1.37 6.43
CA VAL A 24 10.10 -0.02 6.53
C VAL A 24 10.67 -0.85 5.37
N TYR A 25 10.59 -0.32 4.16
CA TYR A 25 11.07 -0.99 2.95
C TYR A 25 12.56 -1.31 3.02
N SER A 26 13.35 -0.34 3.44
CA SER A 26 14.80 -0.48 3.48
C SER A 26 15.32 -1.12 4.77
N GLY A 27 14.55 -1.05 5.84
CA GLY A 27 14.98 -1.45 7.17
C GLY A 27 14.17 -2.58 7.78
N ALA A 28 13.08 -2.25 8.47
CA ALA A 28 12.34 -3.20 9.31
C ALA A 28 11.85 -4.43 8.56
N ALA A 29 11.37 -4.28 7.34
CA ALA A 29 10.88 -5.39 6.53
C ALA A 29 11.92 -5.92 5.54
N ALA A 30 13.00 -5.16 5.30
CA ALA A 30 14.08 -5.54 4.39
C ALA A 30 13.59 -5.91 2.98
N CYS A 31 12.55 -5.27 2.51
CA CYS A 31 11.98 -5.52 1.18
C CYS A 31 13.01 -5.28 0.08
N ALA A 32 13.90 -4.31 0.29
CA ALA A 32 14.95 -3.95 -0.65
C ALA A 32 15.88 -5.11 -0.98
N GLY A 33 16.06 -6.03 -0.04
CA GLY A 33 16.95 -7.19 -0.23
C GLY A 33 16.53 -8.09 -1.38
N CYS A 34 15.22 -8.19 -1.63
CA CYS A 34 14.69 -9.03 -2.70
C CYS A 34 14.17 -8.22 -3.89
N HIS A 35 13.56 -7.07 -3.61
CA HIS A 35 12.94 -6.24 -4.65
C HIS A 35 13.82 -5.12 -5.17
N GLY A 36 15.02 -4.95 -4.59
CA GLY A 36 15.97 -3.92 -4.98
C GLY A 36 15.74 -2.61 -4.25
N ALA A 37 16.81 -1.86 -4.03
CA ALA A 37 16.75 -0.56 -3.35
C ALA A 37 15.86 0.44 -4.12
N ASN A 38 15.83 0.31 -5.46
CA ASN A 38 15.04 1.18 -6.34
C ASN A 38 13.79 0.49 -6.88
N GLY A 39 13.40 -0.64 -6.28
CA GLY A 39 12.22 -1.38 -6.70
C GLY A 39 12.35 -2.10 -8.04
N GLY A 40 13.55 -2.17 -8.59
CA GLY A 40 13.80 -2.74 -9.92
C GLY A 40 13.82 -4.25 -9.98
N GLY A 41 13.70 -4.93 -8.86
CA GLY A 41 13.69 -6.38 -8.81
C GLY A 41 15.03 -6.96 -8.41
N GLY A 42 15.05 -8.28 -8.34
CA GLY A 42 16.21 -9.06 -7.93
C GLY A 42 15.74 -10.49 -7.71
N VAL A 43 15.89 -11.00 -6.49
CA VAL A 43 15.28 -12.28 -6.12
C VAL A 43 13.76 -12.18 -6.23
N GLY A 44 13.18 -11.05 -5.81
CA GLY A 44 11.77 -10.78 -5.98
C GLY A 44 11.50 -10.00 -7.26
N PRO A 45 10.21 -9.89 -7.66
CA PRO A 45 9.87 -9.19 -8.90
C PRO A 45 10.05 -7.68 -8.81
N SER A 46 10.15 -7.06 -9.98
CA SER A 46 10.24 -5.61 -10.13
C SER A 46 8.90 -4.93 -9.84
N PHE A 47 8.97 -3.73 -9.27
CA PHE A 47 7.80 -2.88 -9.02
C PHE A 47 7.70 -1.73 -10.01
N ILE A 48 8.75 -1.47 -10.79
CA ILE A 48 8.79 -0.33 -11.71
C ILE A 48 8.21 -0.68 -13.07
N GLY A 49 8.04 0.33 -13.93
CA GLY A 49 7.54 0.11 -15.28
C GLY A 49 6.08 -0.33 -15.34
N GLY A 50 5.27 0.04 -14.35
CA GLY A 50 3.85 -0.34 -14.30
C GLY A 50 3.59 -1.71 -13.70
N ALA A 51 4.63 -2.48 -13.39
CA ALA A 51 4.50 -3.86 -12.90
C ALA A 51 3.66 -3.97 -11.64
N LEU A 52 3.85 -3.04 -10.70
CA LEU A 52 3.14 -3.09 -9.43
C LEU A 52 1.63 -2.94 -9.61
N TYR A 53 1.20 -1.97 -10.41
CA TYR A 53 -0.23 -1.74 -10.65
C TYR A 53 -0.85 -2.81 -11.54
N THR A 54 -0.06 -3.40 -12.44
CA THR A 54 -0.52 -4.52 -13.25
C THR A 54 -0.85 -5.72 -12.36
N THR A 55 0.02 -6.00 -11.39
CA THR A 55 -0.18 -7.12 -10.45
C THR A 55 -1.24 -6.80 -9.40
N PHE A 56 -1.16 -5.61 -8.79
CA PHE A 56 -2.08 -5.20 -7.74
C PHE A 56 -2.73 -3.85 -8.09
N PRO A 57 -3.82 -3.86 -8.86
CA PRO A 57 -4.52 -2.62 -9.19
C PRO A 57 -5.05 -1.88 -7.96
N THR A 58 -5.40 -2.61 -6.89
CA THR A 58 -5.95 -1.99 -5.68
C THR A 58 -4.99 -2.12 -4.50
N CYS A 59 -5.07 -1.15 -3.60
CA CYS A 59 -4.29 -1.15 -2.38
C CYS A 59 -4.61 -2.35 -1.49
N ALA A 60 -5.88 -2.73 -1.41
CA ALA A 60 -6.34 -3.81 -0.52
C ALA A 60 -5.63 -5.14 -0.83
N ASP A 61 -5.55 -5.51 -2.09
CA ASP A 61 -4.89 -6.76 -2.48
C ASP A 61 -3.38 -6.70 -2.27
N HIS A 62 -2.78 -5.54 -2.55
CA HIS A 62 -1.37 -5.31 -2.32
C HIS A 62 -1.02 -5.46 -0.83
N ALA A 63 -1.80 -4.83 0.03
CA ALA A 63 -1.61 -4.91 1.48
C ALA A 63 -1.79 -6.35 1.99
N LYS A 64 -2.80 -7.04 1.49
CA LYS A 64 -3.07 -8.42 1.88
C LYS A 64 -1.93 -9.36 1.50
N TRP A 65 -1.36 -9.15 0.33
CA TRP A 65 -0.20 -9.94 -0.13
C TRP A 65 1.00 -9.76 0.81
N ILE A 66 1.32 -8.52 1.19
CA ILE A 66 2.42 -8.26 2.11
C ILE A 66 2.13 -8.84 3.50
N GLN A 67 0.89 -8.71 3.95
CA GLN A 67 0.47 -9.22 5.24
C GLN A 67 0.64 -10.74 5.34
N LEU A 68 0.17 -11.46 4.34
CA LEU A 68 0.17 -12.92 4.33
C LEU A 68 1.47 -13.54 3.84
N GLY A 69 2.14 -12.88 2.89
CA GLY A 69 3.27 -13.47 2.19
C GLY A 69 2.84 -14.59 1.27
N SER A 70 3.79 -15.23 0.60
CA SER A 70 3.46 -16.29 -0.36
C SER A 70 2.84 -17.53 0.31
N ALA A 71 3.38 -17.97 1.43
CA ALA A 71 2.85 -19.14 2.13
C ALA A 71 1.46 -18.89 2.70
N GLY A 72 1.26 -17.73 3.34
CA GLY A 72 -0.04 -17.37 3.87
C GLY A 72 -1.08 -17.18 2.80
N TRP A 73 -0.70 -16.59 1.69
CA TRP A 73 -1.60 -16.43 0.55
C TRP A 73 -2.06 -17.77 0.00
N GLN A 74 -1.12 -18.71 -0.21
CA GLN A 74 -1.46 -20.05 -0.68
C GLN A 74 -2.43 -20.76 0.26
N ALA A 75 -2.23 -20.61 1.57
CA ALA A 75 -3.08 -21.25 2.57
C ALA A 75 -4.49 -20.65 2.63
N GLU A 76 -4.59 -19.32 2.54
CA GLU A 76 -5.86 -18.64 2.74
C GLU A 76 -6.59 -18.23 1.47
N VAL A 77 -5.88 -18.00 0.38
CA VAL A 77 -6.47 -17.51 -0.86
C VAL A 77 -6.35 -18.52 -2.00
N GLY A 78 -5.13 -18.93 -2.32
CA GLY A 78 -4.91 -19.89 -3.41
C GLY A 78 -3.52 -19.83 -3.99
N ALA A 79 -3.28 -20.63 -5.02
CA ALA A 79 -1.98 -20.76 -5.66
C ALA A 79 -1.59 -19.54 -6.49
N ALA A 80 -2.56 -18.78 -6.96
CA ALA A 80 -2.32 -17.63 -7.80
C ALA A 80 -2.56 -16.31 -7.05
N TYR A 81 -1.81 -15.29 -7.41
CA TYR A 81 -1.97 -13.95 -6.81
C TYR A 81 -2.00 -12.89 -7.90
N GLY A 82 -2.58 -11.75 -7.55
CA GLY A 82 -2.61 -10.59 -8.43
C GLY A 82 -3.65 -10.68 -9.53
N ALA A 83 -3.82 -9.58 -10.25
CA ALA A 83 -4.82 -9.46 -11.30
C ALA A 83 -4.55 -10.36 -12.50
N GLU A 84 -3.31 -10.78 -12.69
CA GLU A 84 -2.92 -11.64 -13.79
C GLU A 84 -2.88 -13.13 -13.42
N ASP A 85 -3.36 -13.47 -12.22
CA ASP A 85 -3.36 -14.86 -11.74
C ASP A 85 -1.97 -15.52 -11.83
N THR A 86 -0.96 -14.80 -11.35
CA THR A 86 0.42 -15.29 -11.36
C THR A 86 0.57 -16.41 -10.33
N ILE A 87 1.15 -17.52 -10.75
CA ILE A 87 1.41 -18.63 -9.83
C ILE A 87 2.60 -18.26 -8.94
N SER A 88 2.39 -18.31 -7.63
CA SER A 88 3.44 -17.99 -6.68
C SER A 88 4.53 -19.06 -6.67
N ILE A 89 5.76 -18.63 -6.78
CA ILE A 89 6.92 -19.52 -6.65
C ILE A 89 7.44 -19.60 -5.21
N GLY A 90 6.79 -18.86 -4.30
CA GLY A 90 7.17 -18.84 -2.90
C GLY A 90 8.25 -17.81 -2.58
N GLY A 91 8.67 -17.77 -1.35
CA GLY A 91 9.79 -16.96 -0.90
C GLY A 91 9.47 -15.55 -0.39
N MET A 92 8.28 -15.03 -0.63
CA MET A 92 7.88 -13.74 -0.09
C MET A 92 7.42 -13.93 1.36
N PRO A 93 8.12 -13.33 2.34
CA PRO A 93 7.70 -13.47 3.73
C PRO A 93 6.38 -12.73 4.01
N GLY A 94 5.63 -13.20 4.98
CA GLY A 94 4.45 -12.51 5.47
C GLY A 94 4.81 -11.65 6.67
N PHE A 95 4.18 -10.49 6.77
CA PHE A 95 4.51 -9.52 7.80
C PHE A 95 3.43 -9.33 8.86
N GLN A 96 2.39 -10.16 8.83
CA GLN A 96 1.37 -10.13 9.88
C GLN A 96 2.02 -10.42 11.23
N GLY A 97 1.83 -9.53 12.19
CA GLY A 97 2.45 -9.65 13.51
C GLY A 97 3.90 -9.20 13.59
N LYS A 98 4.52 -8.87 12.46
CA LYS A 98 5.90 -8.35 12.42
C LYS A 98 5.95 -6.85 12.19
N LEU A 99 4.97 -6.31 11.48
CA LEU A 99 4.79 -4.88 11.28
C LEU A 99 3.49 -4.46 11.93
N THR A 100 3.45 -3.24 12.44
CA THR A 100 2.17 -2.66 12.86
C THR A 100 1.33 -2.42 11.61
N GLU A 101 0.03 -2.26 11.79
CA GLU A 101 -0.85 -1.94 10.66
C GLU A 101 -0.43 -0.65 9.98
N GLU A 102 -0.02 0.35 10.77
CA GLU A 102 0.48 1.61 10.22
C GLU A 102 1.73 1.41 9.38
N GLU A 103 2.68 0.62 9.85
CA GLU A 103 3.89 0.30 9.08
C GLU A 103 3.57 -0.47 7.80
N LEU A 104 2.66 -1.42 7.88
CA LEU A 104 2.20 -2.18 6.72
C LEU A 104 1.61 -1.25 5.67
N MET A 105 0.68 -0.38 6.08
CA MET A 105 0.07 0.56 5.15
C MET A 105 1.08 1.57 4.61
N ALA A 106 2.03 1.98 5.45
CA ALA A 106 3.07 2.92 5.02
C ALA A 106 3.94 2.34 3.90
N VAL A 107 4.36 1.07 4.02
CA VAL A 107 5.18 0.46 2.98
C VAL A 107 4.39 0.26 1.69
N VAL A 108 3.11 -0.06 1.79
CA VAL A 108 2.24 -0.15 0.61
C VAL A 108 2.16 1.19 -0.10
N VAL A 109 1.89 2.26 0.65
CA VAL A 109 1.83 3.62 0.10
C VAL A 109 3.17 3.98 -0.57
N PHE A 110 4.28 3.74 0.13
CA PHE A 110 5.61 4.02 -0.39
C PHE A 110 5.84 3.31 -1.74
N GLU A 111 5.58 2.02 -1.81
CA GLU A 111 5.78 1.25 -3.04
C GLU A 111 4.91 1.76 -4.18
N ARG A 112 3.64 2.04 -3.89
CA ARG A 112 2.71 2.49 -4.93
C ARG A 112 3.02 3.90 -5.43
N VAL A 113 3.48 4.78 -4.57
CA VAL A 113 3.84 6.15 -4.96
C VAL A 113 5.22 6.21 -5.60
N VAL A 114 6.22 5.69 -4.93
CA VAL A 114 7.62 5.87 -5.34
C VAL A 114 7.98 4.96 -6.51
N PHE A 115 7.66 3.68 -6.42
CA PHE A 115 7.99 2.73 -7.47
C PHE A 115 6.88 2.59 -8.52
N GLY A 116 5.64 2.63 -8.08
CA GLY A 116 4.50 2.52 -8.97
C GLY A 116 4.16 3.81 -9.74
N GLY A 117 4.67 4.94 -9.26
CA GLY A 117 4.42 6.23 -9.89
C GLY A 117 3.02 6.78 -9.62
N GLY A 118 2.34 6.27 -8.60
CA GLY A 118 1.00 6.72 -8.26
C GLY A 118 1.00 8.12 -7.66
N ASN A 119 -0.12 8.81 -7.80
CA ASN A 119 -0.36 10.09 -7.15
C ASN A 119 -0.58 9.85 -5.66
N THR A 120 0.14 10.56 -4.81
CA THR A 120 0.09 10.34 -3.36
C THR A 120 -1.34 10.42 -2.80
N GLU A 121 -2.08 11.45 -3.18
CA GLU A 121 -3.45 11.63 -2.69
C GLU A 121 -4.36 10.49 -3.13
N GLU A 122 -4.28 10.11 -4.41
CA GLU A 122 -5.09 9.01 -4.94
C GLU A 122 -4.74 7.68 -4.27
N VAL A 123 -3.46 7.43 -4.01
CA VAL A 123 -3.03 6.22 -3.31
C VAL A 123 -3.59 6.20 -1.90
N LEU A 124 -3.52 7.32 -1.18
CA LEU A 124 -4.07 7.40 0.17
C LEU A 124 -5.58 7.15 0.19
N ILE A 125 -6.29 7.68 -0.79
CA ILE A 125 -7.74 7.45 -0.91
C ILE A 125 -8.03 5.97 -1.16
N ASP A 126 -7.33 5.35 -2.10
CA ASP A 126 -7.50 3.94 -2.41
C ASP A 126 -7.18 3.04 -1.21
N CYS A 127 -6.19 3.44 -0.42
CA CYS A 127 -5.80 2.69 0.77
C CYS A 127 -6.70 2.97 1.99
N GLY A 128 -7.71 3.83 1.84
CA GLY A 128 -8.61 4.16 2.95
C GLY A 128 -8.00 5.07 4.01
N LEU A 129 -6.93 5.78 3.67
CA LEU A 129 -6.20 6.63 4.60
C LEU A 129 -6.54 8.11 4.46
N LEU A 130 -7.33 8.45 3.45
CA LEU A 130 -7.76 9.81 3.17
C LEU A 130 -9.12 9.76 2.51
N GLU A 131 -10.07 10.60 2.98
CA GLU A 131 -11.40 10.66 2.39
C GLU A 131 -11.41 11.59 1.19
N THR A 132 -12.28 11.26 0.20
CA THR A 132 -12.49 12.13 -0.94
C THR A 132 -13.45 13.26 -0.57
N GLU A 133 -13.41 14.36 -1.33
CA GLU A 133 -14.38 15.44 -1.17
C GLU A 133 -15.79 14.95 -1.44
N GLU A 134 -15.96 14.05 -2.38
CA GLU A 134 -17.24 13.44 -2.70
C GLU A 134 -17.81 12.66 -1.52
N ASP A 135 -16.98 11.89 -0.83
CA ASP A 135 -17.38 11.14 0.36
C ASP A 135 -17.79 12.09 1.49
N GLU A 136 -17.05 13.18 1.67
CA GLU A 136 -17.40 14.20 2.67
C GLU A 136 -18.73 14.86 2.36
N GLU A 137 -19.00 15.20 1.10
CA GLU A 137 -20.28 15.77 0.68
C GLU A 137 -21.43 14.81 0.94
N ASN A 138 -21.24 13.54 0.64
CA ASN A 138 -22.27 12.52 0.88
C ASN A 138 -22.55 12.36 2.37
N ILE A 139 -21.53 12.40 3.20
CA ILE A 139 -21.68 12.32 4.66
C ILE A 139 -22.47 13.53 5.17
N GLU A 140 -22.15 14.73 4.71
CA GLU A 140 -22.85 15.94 5.08
C GLU A 140 -24.31 15.91 4.64
N ALA A 141 -24.57 15.46 3.42
CA ALA A 141 -25.93 15.35 2.91
C ALA A 141 -26.78 14.41 3.76
N VAL A 142 -26.21 13.27 4.17
CA VAL A 142 -26.90 12.32 5.04
C VAL A 142 -27.15 12.91 6.41
N SER A 143 -26.18 13.62 6.97
CA SER A 143 -26.31 14.20 8.30
C SER A 143 -27.29 15.37 8.35
N THR A 144 -27.51 16.07 7.24
CA THR A 144 -28.44 17.20 7.19
C THR A 144 -29.85 16.81 6.82
N THR A 145 -30.08 15.58 6.40
CA THR A 145 -31.41 15.08 6.07
C THR A 145 -32.19 14.77 7.37
N PRO A 146 -33.31 15.43 7.62
CA PRO A 146 -34.10 15.18 8.85
C PRO A 146 -34.69 13.79 8.90
#